data_2a400fa68e6d12f64908c917070f5fe0
#
_entry.id   2a400fa68e6d12f64908c917070f5fe0
#
_cell.length_a   1.000
_cell.length_b   1.000
_cell.length_c   1.000
_cell.angle_alpha   90.00
_cell.angle_beta   90.00
_cell.angle_gamma   90.00
#
_symmetry.space_group_name_H-M   'P 1'
#
loop_
_entity.id
_entity.type
_entity.pdbx_description
1 polymer ?
#
loop_
_entity_poly.entity_id
_entity_poly.type
_entity_poly.pdbx_seq_one_letter_code
_entity_poly.pdbx_strand_id
1 'polypeptide(L)'
;MVPVKSFMIPREKFVTVPRDTDAQTAARIMRDRGIGSLFVTNDREIVGILTDTDMMRRIVAAGADATKTTVEQIMSAPIMTIEENKTLLDANDLMAQSHVRHLGVSRDGKLVGIISVRDLVVFLTNLPRK
;
A
#
# COMPACT_ATOMS: atom_id res chain seq x y z
N MET A 1 2.49 -13.06 20.44
CA MET A 1 1.60 -12.46 19.44
C MET A 1 2.29 -12.41 18.08
N VAL A 2 1.55 -12.57 17.01
CA VAL A 2 2.13 -12.73 15.67
C VAL A 2 2.69 -11.40 15.16
N PRO A 3 3.96 -11.36 14.72
CA PRO A 3 4.54 -10.15 14.14
C PRO A 3 4.05 -9.93 12.71
N VAL A 4 4.01 -8.65 12.28
CA VAL A 4 3.51 -8.28 10.95
C VAL A 4 4.30 -8.93 9.82
N LYS A 5 5.59 -9.22 10.01
CA LYS A 5 6.41 -9.92 9.01
C LYS A 5 5.87 -11.29 8.62
N SER A 6 5.09 -11.91 9.50
CA SER A 6 4.54 -13.26 9.27
C SER A 6 3.37 -13.28 8.29
N PHE A 7 2.74 -12.13 8.03
CA PHE A 7 1.58 -12.06 7.13
C PHE A 7 1.66 -10.90 6.12
N MET A 8 2.76 -10.18 6.06
CA MET A 8 2.98 -9.13 5.07
C MET A 8 3.14 -9.72 3.67
N ILE A 9 2.84 -8.90 2.66
CA ILE A 9 3.25 -9.18 1.29
C ILE A 9 4.70 -8.73 1.17
N PRO A 10 5.64 -9.64 0.85
CA PRO A 10 7.06 -9.29 0.80
C PRO A 10 7.39 -8.41 -0.42
N ARG A 11 8.46 -7.63 -0.28
CA ARG A 11 8.87 -6.63 -1.28
C ARG A 11 9.06 -7.22 -2.68
N GLU A 12 9.57 -8.44 -2.83
CA GLU A 12 9.76 -9.09 -4.12
C GLU A 12 8.46 -9.34 -4.89
N LYS A 13 7.32 -9.25 -4.21
CA LYS A 13 5.99 -9.40 -4.81
C LYS A 13 5.29 -8.06 -5.07
N PHE A 14 5.94 -6.95 -4.79
CA PHE A 14 5.33 -5.64 -5.02
C PHE A 14 5.05 -5.42 -6.50
N VAL A 15 3.90 -4.82 -6.77
CA VAL A 15 3.59 -4.28 -8.08
C VAL A 15 4.06 -2.83 -8.10
N THR A 16 4.89 -2.49 -9.06
CA THR A 16 5.48 -1.14 -9.15
C THR A 16 5.21 -0.51 -10.51
N VAL A 17 5.15 0.81 -10.53
CA VAL A 17 5.09 1.59 -11.76
C VAL A 17 6.06 2.76 -11.67
N PRO A 18 6.67 3.20 -12.79
CA PRO A 18 7.48 4.41 -12.80
C PRO A 18 6.65 5.64 -12.43
N ARG A 19 7.30 6.63 -11.86
CA ARG A 19 6.66 7.87 -11.36
C ARG A 19 5.91 8.68 -12.43
N ASP A 20 6.27 8.52 -13.69
CA ASP A 20 5.66 9.23 -14.81
C ASP A 20 4.49 8.47 -15.46
N THR A 21 4.13 7.32 -14.92
CA THR A 21 2.96 6.56 -15.37
C THR A 21 1.71 7.39 -15.14
N ASP A 22 0.80 7.42 -16.10
CA ASP A 22 -0.48 8.11 -15.92
C ASP A 22 -1.41 7.33 -14.98
N ALA A 23 -2.27 8.07 -14.29
CA ALA A 23 -3.16 7.50 -13.28
C ALA A 23 -4.12 6.45 -13.86
N GLN A 24 -4.58 6.64 -15.10
CA GLN A 24 -5.47 5.67 -15.73
C GLN A 24 -4.80 4.31 -15.95
N THR A 25 -3.55 4.33 -16.43
CA THR A 25 -2.76 3.10 -16.60
C THR A 25 -2.57 2.39 -15.26
N ALA A 26 -2.23 3.15 -14.22
CA ALA A 26 -2.10 2.58 -12.87
C ALA A 26 -3.40 1.98 -12.36
N ALA A 27 -4.52 2.66 -12.55
CA ALA A 27 -5.85 2.17 -12.15
C ALA A 27 -6.22 0.87 -12.88
N ARG A 28 -5.89 0.76 -14.16
CA ARG A 28 -6.11 -0.47 -14.92
C ARG A 28 -5.28 -1.65 -14.40
N ILE A 29 -4.03 -1.40 -14.04
CA ILE A 29 -3.18 -2.43 -13.43
C ILE A 29 -3.79 -2.90 -12.10
N MET A 30 -4.22 -1.96 -11.26
CA MET A 30 -4.85 -2.30 -9.98
C MET A 30 -6.13 -3.12 -10.19
N ARG A 31 -6.97 -2.71 -11.13
CA ARG A 31 -8.19 -3.45 -11.48
C ARG A 31 -7.90 -4.86 -11.97
N ASP A 32 -6.98 -4.97 -12.92
CA ASP A 32 -6.72 -6.25 -13.61
C ASP A 32 -6.04 -7.25 -12.66
N ARG A 33 -5.27 -6.76 -11.70
CA ARG A 33 -4.61 -7.60 -10.69
C ARG A 33 -5.42 -7.76 -9.40
N GLY A 34 -6.54 -7.06 -9.26
CA GLY A 34 -7.36 -7.12 -8.06
C GLY A 34 -6.64 -6.64 -6.80
N ILE A 35 -5.83 -5.58 -6.92
CA ILE A 35 -5.05 -5.02 -5.80
C ILE A 35 -5.50 -3.60 -5.50
N GLY A 36 -5.43 -3.22 -4.23
CA GLY A 36 -5.81 -1.89 -3.75
C GLY A 36 -4.66 -0.91 -3.64
N SER A 37 -3.45 -1.32 -3.95
CA SER A 37 -2.26 -0.46 -3.89
C SER A 37 -1.17 -0.93 -4.84
N LEU A 38 -0.32 0.01 -5.24
CA LEU A 38 0.92 -0.29 -5.93
C LEU A 38 1.98 0.72 -5.50
N PHE A 39 3.23 0.43 -5.80
CA PHE A 39 4.33 1.30 -5.44
C PHE A 39 4.81 2.09 -6.65
N VAL A 40 5.22 3.32 -6.39
CA VAL A 40 5.75 4.24 -7.40
C VAL A 40 7.27 4.27 -7.26
N THR A 41 7.96 4.13 -8.39
CA THR A 41 9.42 4.09 -8.42
C THR A 41 10.01 5.28 -9.17
N ASN A 42 11.19 5.70 -8.72
CA ASN A 42 12.10 6.56 -9.44
C ASN A 42 13.38 5.76 -9.65
N ASP A 43 13.63 5.37 -10.89
CA ASP A 43 14.64 4.36 -11.22
C ASP A 43 14.35 3.06 -10.45
N ARG A 44 15.20 2.65 -9.50
CA ARG A 44 15.01 1.43 -8.73
C ARG A 44 14.50 1.69 -7.31
N GLU A 45 14.31 2.96 -6.96
CA GLU A 45 13.89 3.34 -5.62
C GLU A 45 12.38 3.48 -5.54
N ILE A 46 11.79 2.98 -4.47
CA ILE A 46 10.38 3.21 -4.17
C ILE A 46 10.26 4.59 -3.53
N VAL A 47 9.47 5.46 -4.15
CA VAL A 47 9.32 6.86 -3.71
C VAL A 47 7.93 7.17 -3.15
N GLY A 48 6.97 6.29 -3.32
CA GLY A 48 5.63 6.49 -2.80
C GLY A 48 4.75 5.26 -2.99
N ILE A 49 3.55 5.34 -2.43
CA ILE A 49 2.51 4.34 -2.58
C ILE A 49 1.27 5.00 -3.18
N LEU A 50 0.64 4.30 -4.11
CA LEU A 50 -0.62 4.71 -4.72
C LEU A 50 -1.69 3.73 -4.31
N THR A 51 -2.77 4.24 -3.72
CA THR A 51 -3.88 3.42 -3.23
C THR A 51 -5.18 3.76 -3.96
N ASP A 52 -6.16 2.89 -3.83
CA ASP A 52 -7.52 3.14 -4.32
C ASP A 52 -8.12 4.40 -3.67
N THR A 53 -7.79 4.67 -2.42
CA THR A 53 -8.20 5.92 -1.73
C THR A 53 -7.59 7.14 -2.41
N ASP A 54 -6.32 7.10 -2.82
CA ASP A 54 -5.69 8.18 -3.56
C ASP A 54 -6.41 8.44 -4.88
N MET A 55 -6.77 7.38 -5.60
CA MET A 55 -7.52 7.48 -6.85
C MET A 55 -8.87 8.17 -6.64
N MET A 56 -9.61 7.74 -5.63
CA MET A 56 -10.91 8.33 -5.32
C MET A 56 -10.79 9.80 -4.97
N ARG A 57 -9.86 10.15 -4.08
CA ARG A 57 -9.75 11.52 -3.57
C ARG A 57 -9.11 12.48 -4.54
N ARG A 58 -8.08 12.04 -5.27
CA ARG A 58 -7.21 12.93 -6.04
C ARG A 58 -7.47 12.88 -7.54
N ILE A 59 -8.23 11.91 -8.02
CA ILE A 59 -8.69 11.83 -9.40
C ILE A 59 -10.18 12.08 -9.46
N VAL A 60 -11.00 11.18 -8.92
CA VAL A 60 -12.46 11.22 -9.10
C VAL A 60 -13.05 12.42 -8.39
N ALA A 61 -12.84 12.58 -7.09
CA ALA A 61 -13.38 13.69 -6.31
C ALA A 61 -12.81 15.05 -6.73
N ALA A 62 -11.56 15.08 -7.18
CA ALA A 62 -10.89 16.30 -7.63
C ALA A 62 -11.27 16.72 -9.06
N GLY A 63 -11.96 15.86 -9.81
CA GLY A 63 -12.28 16.11 -11.21
C GLY A 63 -11.06 16.16 -12.12
N ALA A 64 -9.99 15.44 -11.77
CA ALA A 64 -8.75 15.41 -12.54
C ALA A 64 -8.85 14.46 -13.74
N ASP A 65 -8.12 14.77 -14.80
CA ASP A 65 -8.01 13.88 -15.97
C ASP A 65 -6.97 12.80 -15.69
N ALA A 66 -7.41 11.57 -15.50
CA ALA A 66 -6.54 10.44 -15.19
C ALA A 66 -5.52 10.13 -16.29
N THR A 67 -5.80 10.51 -17.55
CA THR A 67 -4.87 10.28 -18.66
C THR A 67 -3.74 11.30 -18.70
N LYS A 68 -3.88 12.43 -18.00
CA LYS A 68 -2.92 13.55 -17.98
C LYS A 68 -2.29 13.77 -16.62
N THR A 69 -2.69 12.99 -15.62
CA THR A 69 -2.16 13.08 -14.25
C THR A 69 -1.22 11.91 -14.01
N THR A 70 -0.01 12.19 -13.54
CA THR A 70 0.97 11.14 -13.23
C THR A 70 0.73 10.57 -11.84
N VAL A 71 1.17 9.32 -11.64
CA VAL A 71 1.10 8.69 -10.32
C VAL A 71 1.91 9.45 -9.26
N GLU A 72 3.02 10.09 -9.65
CA GLU A 72 3.80 10.91 -8.73
C GLU A 72 2.98 12.07 -8.15
N GLN A 73 2.10 12.67 -8.95
CA GLN A 73 1.27 13.80 -8.54
C GLN A 73 0.21 13.42 -7.50
N ILE A 74 -0.20 12.15 -7.46
CA ILE A 74 -1.32 11.70 -6.62
C ILE A 74 -0.93 10.64 -5.59
N MET A 75 0.29 10.13 -5.62
CA MET A 75 0.76 9.15 -4.65
C MET A 75 0.83 9.73 -3.24
N SER A 76 0.80 8.86 -2.25
CA SER A 76 1.12 9.21 -0.87
C SER A 76 2.60 9.01 -0.63
N ALA A 77 3.26 10.03 -0.09
CA ALA A 77 4.68 10.03 0.26
C ALA A 77 4.93 11.02 1.40
N PRO A 78 5.84 10.71 2.35
CA PRO A 78 6.52 9.42 2.48
C PRO A 78 5.57 8.28 2.83
N ILE A 79 6.00 7.04 2.59
CA ILE A 79 5.21 5.86 2.93
C ILE A 79 5.21 5.69 4.44
N MET A 80 4.01 5.60 5.05
CA MET A 80 3.90 5.29 6.47
C MET A 80 4.26 3.83 6.70
N THR A 81 5.16 3.57 7.64
CA THR A 81 5.69 2.24 7.89
C THR A 81 5.47 1.79 9.33
N ILE A 82 5.50 0.48 9.51
CA ILE A 82 5.54 -0.17 10.81
C ILE A 82 6.72 -1.15 10.82
N GLU A 83 7.40 -1.26 11.94
CA GLU A 83 8.55 -2.17 12.06
C GLU A 83 8.08 -3.63 12.04
N GLU A 84 8.83 -4.51 11.39
CA GLU A 84 8.44 -5.89 11.05
C GLU A 84 8.10 -6.80 12.24
N ASN A 85 8.65 -6.51 13.41
CA ASN A 85 8.40 -7.28 14.63
C ASN A 85 7.22 -6.77 15.46
N LYS A 86 6.61 -5.66 15.05
CA LYS A 86 5.36 -5.19 15.68
C LYS A 86 4.23 -6.16 15.39
N THR A 87 3.20 -6.13 16.23
CA THR A 87 2.11 -7.11 16.16
C THR A 87 0.97 -6.65 15.25
N LEU A 88 0.08 -7.58 14.96
CA LEU A 88 -1.17 -7.31 14.27
C LEU A 88 -1.97 -6.19 14.96
N LEU A 89 -2.04 -6.20 16.30
CA LEU A 89 -2.75 -5.16 17.04
C LEU A 89 -2.09 -3.80 16.89
N ASP A 90 -0.76 -3.75 16.93
CA ASP A 90 0.00 -2.51 16.70
C ASP A 90 -0.32 -1.95 15.31
N ALA A 91 -0.35 -2.80 14.29
CA ALA A 91 -0.67 -2.40 12.93
C ALA A 91 -2.10 -1.87 12.81
N ASN A 92 -3.06 -2.58 13.41
CA ASN A 92 -4.45 -2.16 13.44
C ASN A 92 -4.60 -0.78 14.09
N ASP A 93 -3.97 -0.58 15.24
CA ASP A 93 -4.03 0.68 15.96
C ASP A 93 -3.44 1.83 15.13
N LEU A 94 -2.29 1.61 14.50
CA LEU A 94 -1.65 2.62 13.68
C LEU A 94 -2.49 2.98 12.45
N MET A 95 -3.06 1.99 11.78
CA MET A 95 -3.94 2.24 10.63
C MET A 95 -5.19 3.01 11.03
N ALA A 96 -5.80 2.65 12.17
CA ALA A 96 -6.99 3.33 12.67
C ALA A 96 -6.70 4.79 13.06
N GLN A 97 -5.62 5.03 13.80
CA GLN A 97 -5.23 6.37 14.24
C GLN A 97 -4.86 7.28 13.07
N SER A 98 -4.25 6.72 12.04
CA SER A 98 -3.74 7.47 10.90
C SER A 98 -4.73 7.54 9.73
N HIS A 99 -5.89 6.89 9.86
CA HIS A 99 -6.91 6.83 8.80
C HIS A 99 -6.38 6.29 7.48
N VAL A 100 -5.50 5.29 7.56
CA VAL A 100 -4.95 4.60 6.39
C VAL A 100 -5.29 3.11 6.46
N ARG A 101 -5.35 2.46 5.31
CA ARG A 101 -5.65 1.03 5.21
C ARG A 101 -4.45 0.20 4.74
N HIS A 102 -3.33 0.86 4.53
CA HIS A 102 -2.08 0.23 4.11
C HIS A 102 -0.93 0.79 4.92
N LEU A 103 0.01 -0.08 5.29
CA LEU A 103 1.28 0.30 5.92
C LEU A 103 2.41 -0.43 5.22
N GLY A 104 3.48 0.29 4.92
CA GLY A 104 4.73 -0.36 4.60
C GLY A 104 5.27 -1.07 5.85
N VAL A 105 6.00 -2.13 5.64
CA VAL A 105 6.69 -2.84 6.73
C VAL A 105 8.19 -2.60 6.56
N SER A 106 8.84 -2.19 7.65
CA SER A 106 10.26 -1.85 7.62
C SER A 106 11.11 -2.78 8.46
N ARG A 107 12.36 -2.96 8.03
CA ARG A 107 13.45 -3.60 8.78
C ARG A 107 14.65 -2.69 8.70
N ASP A 108 15.15 -2.23 9.84
CA ASP A 108 16.31 -1.32 9.89
C ASP A 108 16.14 -0.10 8.97
N GLY A 109 14.93 0.46 8.95
CA GLY A 109 14.61 1.63 8.13
C GLY A 109 14.36 1.35 6.65
N LYS A 110 14.45 0.09 6.21
CA LYS A 110 14.24 -0.30 4.81
C LYS A 110 12.87 -0.94 4.63
N LEU A 111 12.19 -0.60 3.55
CA LEU A 111 10.90 -1.20 3.20
C LEU A 111 11.08 -2.65 2.76
N VAL A 112 10.47 -3.57 3.49
CA VAL A 112 10.58 -5.01 3.22
C VAL A 112 9.25 -5.68 2.88
N GLY A 113 8.14 -5.00 3.11
CA GLY A 113 6.82 -5.56 2.83
C GLY A 113 5.73 -4.52 2.92
N ILE A 114 4.50 -4.97 2.73
CA ILE A 114 3.29 -4.16 2.90
C ILE A 114 2.21 -4.99 3.59
N ILE A 115 1.41 -4.34 4.40
CA ILE A 115 0.20 -4.93 4.98
C ILE A 115 -0.99 -4.01 4.74
N SER A 116 -2.17 -4.60 4.69
CA SER A 116 -3.43 -3.87 4.56
C SER A 116 -4.44 -4.36 5.60
N VAL A 117 -5.51 -3.59 5.79
CA VAL A 117 -6.63 -4.03 6.63
C VAL A 117 -7.18 -5.38 6.13
N ARG A 118 -7.25 -5.57 4.80
CA ARG A 118 -7.68 -6.83 4.22
C ARG A 118 -6.79 -8.00 4.65
N ASP A 119 -5.47 -7.79 4.67
CA ASP A 119 -4.51 -8.82 5.09
C ASP A 119 -4.74 -9.23 6.55
N LEU A 120 -5.04 -8.26 7.42
CA LEU A 120 -5.38 -8.54 8.82
C LEU A 120 -6.64 -9.42 8.92
N VAL A 121 -7.68 -9.06 8.17
CA VAL A 121 -8.95 -9.82 8.18
C VAL A 121 -8.73 -11.23 7.65
N VAL A 122 -8.02 -11.40 6.54
CA VAL A 122 -7.72 -12.72 5.97
C VAL A 122 -6.93 -13.56 6.96
N PHE A 123 -5.91 -13.00 7.60
CA PHE A 123 -5.14 -13.69 8.62
C PHE A 123 -6.03 -14.16 9.79
N LEU A 124 -6.87 -13.27 10.32
CA LEU A 124 -7.76 -13.60 11.44
C LEU A 124 -8.78 -14.67 11.09
N THR A 125 -9.32 -14.65 9.88
CA THR A 125 -10.33 -15.63 9.45
C THR A 125 -9.75 -17.01 9.17
N ASN A 126 -8.43 -17.11 8.98
CA ASN A 126 -7.72 -18.37 8.77
C ASN A 126 -7.12 -18.97 10.04
N LEU A 127 -7.32 -18.31 11.19
CA LEU A 127 -6.89 -18.89 12.46
C LEU A 127 -7.76 -20.08 12.85
N PRO A 128 -7.16 -21.11 13.49
CA PRO A 128 -7.96 -22.22 13.99
C PRO A 128 -9.02 -21.75 14.98
N ARG A 129 -10.22 -22.26 14.82
CA ARG A 129 -11.34 -21.99 15.74
C ARG A 129 -11.49 -23.14 16.70
N LYS A 130 -11.70 -22.81 17.96
CA LYS A 130 -11.96 -23.80 19.01
C LYS A 130 -13.41 -24.19 19.04
#